data_54f59b32f3223884f43ff8cdee00c713
#
_entry.id   54f59b32f3223884f43ff8cdee00c713
#
_cell.length_a   1.000
_cell.length_b   1.000
_cell.length_c   1.000
_cell.angle_alpha   90.00
_cell.angle_beta   90.00
_cell.angle_gamma   90.00
#
_symmetry.space_group_name_H-M   'P 1'
#
loop_
_entity.id
_entity.type
_entity.pdbx_description
1 polymer ?
#
loop_
_entity_poly.entity_id
_entity_poly.type
_entity_poly.pdbx_seq_one_letter_code
_entity_poly.pdbx_strand_id
1 'polypeptide(L)'
;IINEKKAWPNQILCVTFTNKAAKEMQNRVMSYTKGSSTSVPWLGTFHSISVKFLRRHAEALGYRSNFTILDTDDQKKLIRKICKTEDLDAKKYSPQLIMSFIDKWKNKGLLPADVNPKKFSSLEKPVLRVYEIYQNKIKDLNAFDFGDLILFCVKLFEKNKDVREIYRNNFKYIL
;
A
#
# COMPACT_ATOMS: atom_id res chain seq x y z
N ILE A 1 -3.34 -19.07 21.77
CA ILE A 1 -2.68 -17.82 22.19
C ILE A 1 -3.63 -16.97 23.04
N ILE A 2 -4.79 -16.53 22.52
CA ILE A 2 -5.75 -15.68 23.24
C ILE A 2 -6.33 -16.41 24.45
N ASN A 3 -6.88 -17.61 24.28
CA ASN A 3 -7.49 -18.40 25.34
C ASN A 3 -6.49 -18.80 26.43
N GLU A 4 -5.22 -18.92 26.08
CA GLU A 4 -4.11 -19.21 27.01
C GLU A 4 -3.53 -17.94 27.64
N LYS A 5 -4.12 -16.79 27.38
CA LYS A 5 -3.69 -15.47 27.88
C LYS A 5 -2.23 -15.10 27.56
N LYS A 6 -1.65 -15.67 26.48
CA LYS A 6 -0.26 -15.38 26.05
C LYS A 6 -0.14 -14.02 25.39
N ALA A 7 -1.21 -13.53 24.73
CA ALA A 7 -1.29 -12.18 24.17
C ALA A 7 -2.73 -11.67 24.12
N TRP A 8 -2.86 -10.35 24.19
CA TRP A 8 -4.12 -9.67 23.95
C TRP A 8 -4.42 -9.63 22.46
N PRO A 9 -5.69 -9.55 22.03
CA PRO A 9 -6.07 -9.51 20.61
C PRO A 9 -5.39 -8.39 19.81
N ASN A 10 -5.15 -7.25 20.40
CA ASN A 10 -4.45 -6.11 19.79
C ASN A 10 -2.93 -6.31 19.65
N GLN A 11 -2.38 -7.34 20.27
CA GLN A 11 -0.95 -7.71 20.18
C GLN A 11 -0.69 -8.79 19.13
N ILE A 12 -1.70 -9.16 18.35
CA ILE A 12 -1.61 -10.20 17.33
C ILE A 12 -1.90 -9.57 15.95
N LEU A 13 -0.93 -9.66 15.05
CA LEU A 13 -1.08 -9.28 13.65
C LEU A 13 -1.31 -10.55 12.82
N CYS A 14 -2.46 -10.62 12.13
CA CYS A 14 -2.78 -11.72 11.20
C CYS A 14 -3.00 -11.16 9.80
N VAL A 15 -2.17 -11.58 8.85
CA VAL A 15 -2.25 -11.09 7.47
C VAL A 15 -2.45 -12.21 6.47
N THR A 16 -3.22 -11.93 5.42
CA THR A 16 -3.46 -12.85 4.32
C THR A 16 -3.56 -12.12 3.00
N PHE A 17 -3.60 -12.85 1.88
CA PHE A 17 -3.65 -12.24 0.55
C PHE A 17 -5.08 -11.89 0.10
N THR A 18 -6.10 -12.65 0.51
CA THR A 18 -7.46 -12.49 0.00
C THR A 18 -8.47 -12.14 1.07
N ASN A 19 -9.50 -11.36 0.69
CA ASN A 19 -10.61 -11.03 1.59
C ASN A 19 -11.38 -12.29 2.05
N LYS A 20 -11.46 -13.31 1.19
CA LYS A 20 -12.09 -14.58 1.54
C LYS A 20 -11.33 -15.27 2.69
N ALA A 21 -10.00 -15.37 2.57
CA ALA A 21 -9.18 -15.97 3.62
C ALA A 21 -9.21 -15.14 4.91
N ALA A 22 -9.19 -13.80 4.81
CA ALA A 22 -9.32 -12.91 5.97
C ALA A 22 -10.65 -13.15 6.72
N LYS A 23 -11.75 -13.25 5.98
CA LYS A 23 -13.08 -13.52 6.55
C LYS A 23 -13.14 -14.91 7.19
N GLU A 24 -12.56 -15.92 6.55
CA GLU A 24 -12.50 -17.28 7.10
C GLU A 24 -11.68 -17.33 8.39
N MET A 25 -10.51 -16.69 8.42
CA MET A 25 -9.71 -16.55 9.65
C MET A 25 -10.51 -15.86 10.76
N GLN A 26 -11.20 -14.77 10.45
CA GLN A 26 -12.02 -14.04 11.42
C GLN A 26 -13.11 -14.93 12.00
N ASN A 27 -13.84 -15.68 11.16
CA ASN A 27 -14.88 -16.61 11.59
C ASN A 27 -14.32 -17.72 12.50
N ARG A 28 -13.15 -18.28 12.14
CA ARG A 28 -12.46 -19.29 12.97
C ARG A 28 -12.05 -18.72 14.32
N VAL A 29 -11.45 -17.53 14.37
CA VAL A 29 -11.11 -16.88 15.64
C VAL A 29 -12.35 -16.71 16.51
N MET A 30 -13.45 -16.22 15.95
CA MET A 30 -14.71 -16.05 16.68
C MET A 30 -15.25 -17.38 17.23
N SER A 31 -15.20 -18.48 16.45
CA SER A 31 -15.67 -19.79 16.90
C SER A 31 -14.84 -20.35 18.06
N TYR A 32 -13.53 -20.16 18.03
CA TYR A 32 -12.62 -20.62 19.11
C TYR A 32 -12.66 -19.77 20.38
N THR A 33 -13.08 -18.51 20.28
CA THR A 33 -13.17 -17.59 21.44
C THR A 33 -14.52 -17.66 22.16
N LYS A 34 -15.37 -18.69 21.86
CA LYS A 34 -16.65 -19.00 22.52
C LYS A 34 -17.62 -17.81 22.63
N GLY A 35 -17.76 -17.05 21.55
CA GLY A 35 -18.75 -15.97 21.48
C GLY A 35 -18.44 -14.75 22.35
N SER A 36 -17.30 -14.71 23.06
CA SER A 36 -16.81 -13.44 23.54
C SER A 36 -16.51 -12.60 22.30
N SER A 37 -16.98 -11.34 22.29
CA SER A 37 -16.85 -10.37 21.21
C SER A 37 -15.36 -9.98 20.97
N THR A 38 -14.50 -10.99 20.83
CA THR A 38 -13.06 -10.82 20.71
C THR A 38 -12.70 -10.49 19.29
N SER A 39 -12.83 -9.23 18.94
CA SER A 39 -12.30 -8.72 17.67
C SER A 39 -10.77 -8.70 17.73
N VAL A 40 -10.12 -9.28 16.73
CA VAL A 40 -8.67 -9.11 16.49
C VAL A 40 -8.51 -7.92 15.54
N PRO A 41 -8.16 -6.72 16.04
CA PRO A 41 -8.21 -5.48 15.24
C PRO A 41 -7.19 -5.48 14.10
N TRP A 42 -6.13 -6.28 14.20
CA TRP A 42 -5.05 -6.39 13.22
C TRP A 42 -5.12 -7.68 12.40
N LEU A 43 -6.33 -8.14 12.11
CA LEU A 43 -6.60 -9.24 11.20
C LEU A 43 -7.18 -8.70 9.89
N GLY A 44 -6.60 -9.09 8.76
CA GLY A 44 -7.03 -8.65 7.44
C GLY A 44 -6.09 -9.03 6.31
N THR A 45 -6.33 -8.47 5.13
CA THR A 45 -5.39 -8.58 4.02
C THR A 45 -4.22 -7.62 4.21
N PHE A 46 -3.08 -7.89 3.53
CA PHE A 46 -1.93 -6.96 3.53
C PHE A 46 -2.36 -5.53 3.21
N HIS A 47 -3.18 -5.32 2.18
CA HIS A 47 -3.68 -4.00 1.82
C HIS A 47 -4.55 -3.38 2.91
N SER A 48 -5.50 -4.13 3.48
CA SER A 48 -6.38 -3.58 4.52
C SER A 48 -5.62 -3.21 5.81
N ILE A 49 -4.62 -3.98 6.16
CA ILE A 49 -3.74 -3.69 7.30
C ILE A 49 -2.84 -2.48 6.98
N SER A 50 -2.29 -2.40 5.76
CA SER A 50 -1.52 -1.23 5.32
C SER A 50 -2.35 0.05 5.39
N VAL A 51 -3.60 0.02 4.96
CA VAL A 51 -4.52 1.18 5.11
C VAL A 51 -4.67 1.58 6.57
N LYS A 52 -4.78 0.63 7.51
CA LYS A 52 -4.88 0.94 8.95
C LYS A 52 -3.62 1.63 9.47
N PHE A 53 -2.43 1.18 9.07
CA PHE A 53 -1.17 1.85 9.42
C PHE A 53 -1.10 3.25 8.81
N LEU A 54 -1.37 3.36 7.52
CA LEU A 54 -1.31 4.63 6.81
C LEU A 54 -2.32 5.65 7.35
N ARG A 55 -3.57 5.24 7.68
CA ARG A 55 -4.56 6.13 8.30
C ARG A 55 -4.08 6.71 9.63
N ARG A 56 -3.38 5.92 10.43
CA ARG A 56 -2.88 6.34 11.75
C ARG A 56 -1.65 7.25 11.68
N HIS A 57 -0.86 7.11 10.62
CA HIS A 57 0.45 7.78 10.50
C HIS A 57 0.60 8.55 9.19
N ALA A 58 -0.50 8.95 8.56
CA ALA A 58 -0.48 9.64 7.26
C ALA A 58 0.40 10.90 7.29
N GLU A 59 0.33 11.67 8.37
CA GLU A 59 1.07 12.92 8.54
C GLU A 59 2.58 12.72 8.50
N ALA A 60 3.09 11.60 9.03
CA ALA A 60 4.51 11.25 8.96
C ALA A 60 5.02 11.03 7.52
N LEU A 61 4.11 10.84 6.57
CA LEU A 61 4.39 10.69 5.14
C LEU A 61 4.01 11.94 4.32
N GLY A 62 3.50 13.00 4.98
CA GLY A 62 3.01 14.22 4.36
C GLY A 62 1.66 14.06 3.64
N TYR A 63 0.81 13.17 4.15
CA TYR A 63 -0.60 12.98 3.73
C TYR A 63 -1.55 13.28 4.88
N ARG A 64 -2.81 13.55 4.54
CA ARG A 64 -3.90 13.64 5.53
C ARG A 64 -4.50 12.26 5.77
N SER A 65 -4.98 11.98 6.97
CA SER A 65 -5.55 10.67 7.34
C SER A 65 -6.80 10.28 6.52
N ASN A 66 -7.52 11.26 5.95
CA ASN A 66 -8.70 11.05 5.12
C ASN A 66 -8.38 10.84 3.62
N PHE A 67 -7.20 10.33 3.29
CA PHE A 67 -6.81 10.08 1.91
C PHE A 67 -7.80 9.15 1.17
N THR A 68 -7.90 9.31 -0.14
CA THR A 68 -8.66 8.42 -1.03
C THR A 68 -7.77 7.28 -1.57
N ILE A 69 -8.40 6.20 -2.00
CA ILE A 69 -7.72 5.10 -2.70
C ILE A 69 -8.25 5.09 -4.12
N LEU A 70 -7.36 5.35 -5.08
CA LEU A 70 -7.69 5.36 -6.50
C LEU A 70 -7.88 3.93 -7.00
N ASP A 71 -8.95 3.69 -7.71
CA ASP A 71 -9.15 2.44 -8.42
C ASP A 71 -8.35 2.40 -9.75
N THR A 72 -8.37 1.25 -10.40
CA THR A 72 -7.62 1.02 -11.64
C THR A 72 -8.09 1.92 -12.79
N ASP A 73 -9.37 2.28 -12.84
CA ASP A 73 -9.89 3.12 -13.91
C ASP A 73 -9.52 4.58 -13.71
N ASP A 74 -9.52 5.07 -12.48
CA ASP A 74 -9.04 6.40 -12.15
C ASP A 74 -7.54 6.54 -12.39
N GLN A 75 -6.75 5.52 -12.06
CA GLN A 75 -5.32 5.46 -12.43
C GLN A 75 -5.12 5.58 -13.94
N LYS A 76 -5.86 4.78 -14.75
CA LYS A 76 -5.79 4.83 -16.21
C LYS A 76 -6.16 6.20 -16.77
N LYS A 77 -7.23 6.81 -16.25
CA LYS A 77 -7.66 8.16 -16.66
C LYS A 77 -6.57 9.19 -16.37
N LEU A 78 -5.99 9.15 -15.18
CA LEU A 78 -4.93 10.08 -14.78
C LEU A 78 -3.68 9.91 -15.65
N ILE A 79 -3.21 8.66 -15.86
CA ILE A 79 -2.06 8.37 -16.70
C ILE A 79 -2.32 8.82 -18.15
N ARG A 80 -3.50 8.56 -18.71
CA ARG A 80 -3.87 9.04 -20.06
C ARG A 80 -3.78 10.55 -20.16
N LYS A 81 -4.25 11.28 -19.15
CA LYS A 81 -4.16 12.74 -19.11
C LYS A 81 -2.69 13.20 -19.07
N ILE A 82 -1.85 12.55 -18.28
CA ILE A 82 -0.42 12.86 -18.21
C ILE A 82 0.26 12.59 -19.55
N CYS A 83 0.02 11.44 -20.18
CA CYS A 83 0.60 11.12 -21.48
C CYS A 83 0.23 12.16 -22.56
N LYS A 84 -1.02 12.64 -22.55
CA LYS A 84 -1.45 13.70 -23.47
C LYS A 84 -0.73 15.03 -23.19
N THR A 85 -0.50 15.37 -21.92
CA THR A 85 0.21 16.61 -21.53
C THR A 85 1.70 16.54 -21.87
N GLU A 86 2.32 15.36 -21.77
CA GLU A 86 3.74 15.11 -22.09
C GLU A 86 3.96 14.77 -23.56
N ASP A 87 2.93 14.91 -24.43
CA ASP A 87 2.96 14.64 -25.87
C ASP A 87 3.52 13.25 -26.23
N LEU A 88 3.14 12.24 -25.46
CA LEU A 88 3.57 10.87 -25.69
C LEU A 88 2.67 10.16 -26.70
N ASP A 89 3.30 9.46 -27.66
CA ASP A 89 2.60 8.63 -28.65
C ASP A 89 1.75 7.55 -27.95
N ALA A 90 0.43 7.68 -28.07
CA ALA A 90 -0.54 6.79 -27.44
C ALA A 90 -0.46 5.33 -27.95
N LYS A 91 0.08 5.10 -29.18
CA LYS A 91 0.30 3.74 -29.72
C LYS A 91 1.48 3.06 -29.03
N LYS A 92 2.50 3.83 -28.70
CA LYS A 92 3.72 3.33 -28.06
C LYS A 92 3.61 3.30 -26.53
N TYR A 93 2.91 4.27 -25.93
CA TYR A 93 2.78 4.46 -24.48
C TYR A 93 1.32 4.32 -24.04
N SER A 94 0.77 3.11 -24.14
CA SER A 94 -0.58 2.87 -23.62
C SER A 94 -0.62 3.01 -22.08
N PRO A 95 -1.74 3.47 -21.49
CA PRO A 95 -1.88 3.55 -20.05
C PRO A 95 -1.61 2.24 -19.33
N GLN A 96 -2.00 1.10 -19.92
CA GLN A 96 -1.76 -0.23 -19.38
C GLN A 96 -0.26 -0.57 -19.33
N LEU A 97 0.47 -0.24 -20.39
CA LEU A 97 1.92 -0.44 -20.42
C LEU A 97 2.61 0.39 -19.32
N ILE A 98 2.26 1.66 -19.20
CA ILE A 98 2.83 2.56 -18.19
C ILE A 98 2.52 2.05 -16.79
N MET A 99 1.27 1.67 -16.52
CA MET A 99 0.88 1.08 -15.23
C MET A 99 1.71 -0.16 -14.91
N SER A 100 1.94 -1.06 -15.88
CA SER A 100 2.74 -2.25 -15.65
C SER A 100 4.18 -1.95 -15.20
N PHE A 101 4.79 -0.89 -15.73
CA PHE A 101 6.11 -0.43 -15.28
C PHE A 101 6.04 0.20 -13.88
N ILE A 102 5.05 1.05 -13.62
CA ILE A 102 4.85 1.67 -12.30
C ILE A 102 4.66 0.58 -11.24
N ASP A 103 3.78 -0.39 -11.50
CA ASP A 103 3.53 -1.52 -10.60
C ASP A 103 4.80 -2.34 -10.36
N LYS A 104 5.57 -2.61 -11.42
CA LYS A 104 6.86 -3.32 -11.33
C LYS A 104 7.86 -2.58 -10.42
N TRP A 105 7.93 -1.26 -10.51
CA TRP A 105 8.80 -0.46 -9.64
C TRP A 105 8.26 -0.39 -8.21
N LYS A 106 6.97 -0.16 -8.01
CA LYS A 106 6.33 -0.17 -6.69
C LYS A 106 6.49 -1.51 -5.97
N ASN A 107 6.32 -2.62 -6.69
CA ASN A 107 6.54 -3.97 -6.15
C ASN A 107 8.01 -4.25 -5.75
N LYS A 108 8.96 -3.49 -6.29
CA LYS A 108 10.37 -3.50 -5.87
C LYS A 108 10.69 -2.51 -4.75
N GLY A 109 9.70 -1.83 -4.20
CA GLY A 109 9.88 -0.82 -3.17
C GLY A 109 10.43 0.52 -3.68
N LEU A 110 10.36 0.78 -5.00
CA LEU A 110 10.97 1.94 -5.64
C LEU A 110 9.94 3.05 -5.87
N LEU A 111 10.16 4.20 -5.26
CA LEU A 111 9.55 5.46 -5.65
C LEU A 111 10.28 6.02 -6.89
N PRO A 112 9.72 7.02 -7.61
CA PRO A 112 10.35 7.59 -8.79
C PRO A 112 11.83 7.98 -8.58
N ALA A 113 12.13 8.61 -7.44
CA ALA A 113 13.49 9.02 -7.09
C ALA A 113 14.47 7.86 -6.81
N ASP A 114 13.95 6.67 -6.48
CA ASP A 114 14.76 5.48 -6.20
C ASP A 114 15.10 4.69 -7.49
N VAL A 115 14.44 5.04 -8.60
CA VAL A 115 14.60 4.33 -9.87
C VAL A 115 15.86 4.80 -10.60
N ASN A 116 16.78 3.88 -10.90
CA ASN A 116 18.05 4.22 -11.55
C ASN A 116 17.93 4.24 -13.10
N PRO A 117 17.99 5.41 -13.75
CA PRO A 117 17.78 5.53 -15.18
C PRO A 117 18.97 5.05 -16.03
N LYS A 118 20.14 4.75 -15.44
CA LYS A 118 21.36 4.38 -16.18
C LYS A 118 21.23 3.05 -16.95
N LYS A 119 20.29 2.20 -16.56
CA LYS A 119 20.06 0.87 -17.17
C LYS A 119 18.82 0.82 -18.06
N PHE A 120 18.23 1.97 -18.39
CA PHE A 120 16.96 2.03 -19.09
C PHE A 120 17.11 1.95 -20.60
N SER A 121 16.17 1.22 -21.20
CA SER A 121 15.87 1.31 -22.61
C SER A 121 15.30 2.70 -22.96
N SER A 122 15.29 3.03 -24.24
CA SER A 122 14.65 4.26 -24.74
C SER A 122 13.16 4.37 -24.38
N LEU A 123 12.53 3.22 -24.08
CA LEU A 123 11.11 3.14 -23.71
C LEU A 123 10.87 3.49 -22.24
N GLU A 124 11.80 3.14 -21.35
CA GLU A 124 11.60 3.29 -19.90
C GLU A 124 11.81 4.71 -19.40
N LYS A 125 12.62 5.53 -20.08
CA LYS A 125 12.86 6.93 -19.68
C LYS A 125 11.58 7.78 -19.67
N PRO A 126 10.76 7.82 -20.75
CA PRO A 126 9.49 8.55 -20.72
C PRO A 126 8.51 7.98 -19.68
N VAL A 127 8.50 6.67 -19.48
CA VAL A 127 7.64 6.04 -18.46
C VAL A 127 8.03 6.49 -17.05
N LEU A 128 9.34 6.61 -16.73
CA LEU A 128 9.78 7.15 -15.45
C LEU A 128 9.29 8.59 -15.27
N ARG A 129 9.37 9.42 -16.31
CA ARG A 129 8.84 10.79 -16.26
C ARG A 129 7.34 10.82 -15.96
N VAL A 130 6.57 9.93 -16.60
CA VAL A 130 5.13 9.79 -16.30
C VAL A 130 4.93 9.35 -14.85
N TYR A 131 5.74 8.43 -14.33
CA TYR A 131 5.66 7.97 -12.95
C TYR A 131 5.91 9.11 -11.95
N GLU A 132 6.91 9.97 -12.20
CA GLU A 132 7.18 11.16 -11.37
C GLU A 132 5.96 12.09 -11.30
N ILE A 133 5.41 12.44 -12.47
CA ILE A 133 4.24 13.32 -12.55
C ILE A 133 3.02 12.67 -11.90
N TYR A 134 2.80 11.38 -12.16
CA TYR A 134 1.71 10.61 -11.58
C TYR A 134 1.77 10.61 -10.06
N GLN A 135 2.93 10.27 -9.48
CA GLN A 135 3.11 10.18 -8.04
C GLN A 135 2.90 11.54 -7.33
N ASN A 136 3.36 12.63 -7.96
CA ASN A 136 3.11 13.97 -7.46
C ASN A 136 1.62 14.33 -7.51
N LYS A 137 0.94 14.05 -8.63
CA LYS A 137 -0.50 14.34 -8.77
C LYS A 137 -1.36 13.58 -7.77
N ILE A 138 -1.11 12.29 -7.54
CA ILE A 138 -1.88 11.54 -6.54
C ILE A 138 -1.59 12.01 -5.13
N LYS A 139 -0.37 12.47 -4.84
CA LYS A 139 -0.02 13.11 -3.57
C LYS A 139 -0.80 14.42 -3.38
N ASP A 140 -0.84 15.28 -4.38
CA ASP A 140 -1.59 16.55 -4.34
C ASP A 140 -3.09 16.33 -4.12
N LEU A 141 -3.63 15.24 -4.68
CA LEU A 141 -5.01 14.80 -4.46
C LEU A 141 -5.23 14.15 -3.08
N ASN A 142 -4.20 14.02 -2.27
CA ASN A 142 -4.23 13.26 -1.03
C ASN A 142 -4.78 11.85 -1.27
N ALA A 143 -4.18 11.12 -2.20
CA ALA A 143 -4.61 9.80 -2.61
C ALA A 143 -3.44 8.81 -2.68
N PHE A 144 -3.75 7.53 -2.54
CA PHE A 144 -2.88 6.40 -2.84
C PHE A 144 -3.52 5.51 -3.89
N ASP A 145 -2.74 4.87 -4.73
CA ASP A 145 -3.23 3.72 -5.49
C ASP A 145 -2.98 2.40 -4.72
N PHE A 146 -3.43 1.28 -5.29
CA PHE A 146 -3.28 -0.02 -4.63
C PHE A 146 -1.82 -0.40 -4.38
N GLY A 147 -0.92 -0.13 -5.31
CA GLY A 147 0.52 -0.39 -5.16
C GLY A 147 1.16 0.48 -4.07
N ASP A 148 0.68 1.71 -3.92
CA ASP A 148 1.14 2.64 -2.89
C ASP A 148 0.83 2.15 -1.47
N LEU A 149 -0.28 1.47 -1.26
CA LEU A 149 -0.69 1.07 0.09
C LEU A 149 0.39 0.24 0.79
N ILE A 150 0.97 -0.73 0.09
CA ILE A 150 2.05 -1.56 0.63
C ILE A 150 3.37 -0.80 0.59
N LEU A 151 3.68 -0.14 -0.53
CA LEU A 151 4.92 0.62 -0.69
C LEU A 151 5.08 1.68 0.40
N PHE A 152 4.09 2.53 0.61
CA PHE A 152 4.17 3.58 1.63
C PHE A 152 4.11 3.04 3.06
N CYS A 153 3.47 1.88 3.29
CA CYS A 153 3.55 1.21 4.57
C CYS A 153 5.00 0.77 4.88
N VAL A 154 5.70 0.19 3.90
CA VAL A 154 7.13 -0.15 4.03
C VAL A 154 7.96 1.11 4.26
N LYS A 155 7.77 2.16 3.44
CA LYS A 155 8.49 3.44 3.58
C LYS A 155 8.22 4.12 4.93
N LEU A 156 7.02 3.99 5.48
CA LEU A 156 6.67 4.49 6.82
C LEU A 156 7.58 3.84 7.88
N PHE A 157 7.67 2.52 7.86
CA PHE A 157 8.49 1.79 8.84
C PHE A 157 10.00 1.93 8.61
N GLU A 158 10.44 2.11 7.36
CA GLU A 158 11.86 2.37 7.06
C GLU A 158 12.31 3.74 7.57
N LYS A 159 11.49 4.78 7.34
CA LYS A 159 11.87 6.17 7.61
C LYS A 159 11.53 6.65 9.03
N ASN A 160 10.56 6.03 9.70
CA ASN A 160 10.08 6.48 11.00
C ASN A 160 10.36 5.42 12.07
N LYS A 161 11.52 5.56 12.73
CA LYS A 161 11.97 4.65 13.79
C LYS A 161 10.95 4.54 14.91
N ASP A 162 10.40 5.66 15.37
CA ASP A 162 9.45 5.68 16.50
C ASP A 162 8.18 4.91 16.16
N VAL A 163 7.62 5.10 14.98
CA VAL A 163 6.45 4.33 14.50
C VAL A 163 6.77 2.84 14.45
N ARG A 164 7.93 2.48 13.92
CA ARG A 164 8.37 1.08 13.86
C ARG A 164 8.50 0.46 15.25
N GLU A 165 9.10 1.16 16.21
CA GLU A 165 9.27 0.65 17.58
C GLU A 165 7.93 0.51 18.33
N ILE A 166 6.95 1.41 18.11
CA ILE A 166 5.61 1.27 18.67
C ILE A 166 5.01 -0.10 18.29
N TYR A 167 5.05 -0.46 17.00
CA TYR A 167 4.44 -1.72 16.54
C TYR A 167 5.30 -2.94 16.85
N ARG A 168 6.63 -2.81 16.82
CA ARG A 168 7.55 -3.86 17.21
C ARG A 168 7.34 -4.27 18.69
N ASN A 169 7.10 -3.30 19.54
CA ASN A 169 6.85 -3.56 20.96
C ASN A 169 5.41 -4.02 21.24
N ASN A 170 4.45 -3.62 20.39
CA ASN A 170 3.06 -4.01 20.55
C ASN A 170 2.78 -5.43 20.05
N PHE A 171 3.30 -5.82 18.89
CA PHE A 171 2.99 -7.14 18.32
C PHE A 171 3.86 -8.22 18.93
N LYS A 172 3.22 -9.12 19.70
CA LYS A 172 3.86 -10.33 20.22
C LYS A 172 3.86 -11.49 19.24
N TYR A 173 2.84 -11.53 18.36
CA TYR A 173 2.66 -12.58 17.36
C TYR A 173 2.32 -11.97 16.00
N ILE A 174 2.97 -12.49 14.96
CA ILE A 174 2.69 -12.20 13.55
C ILE A 174 2.42 -13.52 12.86
N LEU A 175 1.24 -13.65 12.22
CA LEU A 175 0.70 -14.88 11.62
C LEU A 175 0.27 -14.65 10.18
#